data_dd08a8714186def6fa2ce9008135a3ba
#
_entry.id   dd08a8714186def6fa2ce9008135a3ba
#
_cell.length_a   1.000
_cell.length_b   1.000
_cell.length_c   1.000
_cell.angle_alpha   90.00
_cell.angle_beta   90.00
_cell.angle_gamma   90.00
#
_symmetry.space_group_name_H-M   'P 1'
#
loop_
_entity.id
_entity.type
_entity.pdbx_description
1 polymer ?
#
loop_
_entity_poly.entity_id
_entity_poly.type
_entity_poly.pdbx_seq_one_letter_code
_entity_poly.pdbx_strand_id
1 'polypeptide(L)'
;MIAGVASGSRPYHHGNLRPALISAAIGEIEESGPAAMSLRAVARRAGVTHAAATYHFGDRAGLLTAVAAEGYRLLAEALRGAQETQGSFLEVGVAYVRFAVTHRAHFEVMYRPELYHRDDAELGRAREAAATLLYGTGEITRERMAYGVAAWSIVHGLATLWLNGNLPAQLGDDPEEITRVVAAHLGPPRRDPALAGRQPG
;
A
#
# COMPACT_ATOMS: atom_id res chain seq x y z
N MET A 1 9.40 44.02 38.68
CA MET A 1 10.13 43.39 37.53
C MET A 1 9.40 42.11 37.19
N ILE A 2 8.63 42.13 36.13
CA ILE A 2 7.89 40.96 35.65
C ILE A 2 8.60 40.51 34.39
N ALA A 3 9.26 39.36 34.44
CA ALA A 3 9.92 38.77 33.30
C ALA A 3 8.88 38.12 32.40
N GLY A 4 8.74 38.64 31.17
CA GLY A 4 7.89 38.06 30.13
C GLY A 4 8.44 36.73 29.62
N VAL A 5 7.60 35.69 29.68
CA VAL A 5 7.89 34.40 29.05
C VAL A 5 7.70 34.55 27.55
N ALA A 6 8.80 34.55 26.83
CA ALA A 6 8.78 34.53 25.36
C ALA A 6 8.27 33.14 24.89
N SER A 7 7.09 33.14 24.31
CA SER A 7 6.52 32.01 23.53
C SER A 7 7.41 31.76 22.32
N GLY A 8 8.26 30.75 22.37
CA GLY A 8 9.07 30.32 21.26
C GLY A 8 8.20 29.66 20.20
N SER A 9 7.84 30.39 19.14
CA SER A 9 7.30 29.80 17.92
C SER A 9 8.37 28.94 17.27
N ARG A 10 8.18 27.62 17.23
CA ARG A 10 9.01 26.70 16.43
C ARG A 10 9.02 27.18 14.97
N PRO A 11 10.20 27.30 14.32
CA PRO A 11 10.26 27.70 12.93
C PRO A 11 9.56 26.63 12.07
N TYR A 12 8.53 27.06 11.37
CA TYR A 12 7.77 26.26 10.42
C TYR A 12 8.63 26.06 9.16
N HIS A 13 9.22 24.87 9.02
CA HIS A 13 10.01 24.51 7.86
C HIS A 13 9.08 24.26 6.65
N HIS A 14 8.98 25.22 5.73
CA HIS A 14 8.18 25.14 4.51
C HIS A 14 8.50 23.92 3.60
N GLY A 15 9.66 23.27 3.79
CA GLY A 15 10.07 22.08 3.01
C GLY A 15 9.41 20.76 3.40
N ASN A 16 8.67 20.68 4.53
CA ASN A 16 8.19 19.41 5.07
C ASN A 16 6.66 19.34 5.24
N LEU A 17 5.91 20.31 4.66
CA LEU A 17 4.47 20.39 4.89
C LEU A 17 3.68 19.28 4.19
N ARG A 18 4.03 18.96 2.94
CA ARG A 18 3.35 17.91 2.17
C ARG A 18 3.44 16.55 2.87
N PRO A 19 4.62 16.05 3.30
CA PRO A 19 4.74 14.84 4.11
C PRO A 19 4.00 14.91 5.45
N ALA A 20 4.04 16.05 6.14
CA ALA A 20 3.33 16.21 7.41
C ALA A 20 1.81 16.10 7.25
N LEU A 21 1.25 16.63 6.16
CA LEU A 21 -0.17 16.51 5.84
C LEU A 21 -0.55 15.07 5.46
N ILE A 22 0.30 14.34 4.74
CA ILE A 22 0.07 12.92 4.43
C ILE A 22 0.10 12.10 5.74
N SER A 23 1.09 12.31 6.61
CA SER A 23 1.14 11.65 7.92
C SER A 23 -0.09 11.96 8.79
N ALA A 24 -0.56 13.20 8.80
CA ALA A 24 -1.79 13.58 9.49
C ALA A 24 -3.03 12.91 8.89
N ALA A 25 -3.07 12.74 7.56
CA ALA A 25 -4.15 12.02 6.88
C ALA A 25 -4.17 10.53 7.25
N ILE A 26 -3.01 9.90 7.33
CA ILE A 26 -2.86 8.50 7.77
C ILE A 26 -3.47 8.35 9.17
N GLY A 27 -3.10 9.21 10.13
CA GLY A 27 -3.66 9.17 11.48
C GLY A 27 -5.18 9.40 11.54
N GLU A 28 -5.74 10.30 10.70
CA GLU A 28 -7.20 10.47 10.60
C GLU A 28 -7.90 9.23 10.01
N ILE A 29 -7.25 8.57 9.04
CA ILE A 29 -7.77 7.34 8.43
C ILE A 29 -7.76 6.18 9.43
N GLU A 30 -6.69 6.04 10.21
CA GLU A 30 -6.60 5.01 11.27
C GLU A 30 -7.69 5.15 12.33
N GLU A 31 -8.04 6.39 12.69
CA GLU A 31 -9.07 6.68 13.70
C GLU A 31 -10.50 6.55 13.18
N SER A 32 -10.78 7.01 11.96
CA SER A 32 -12.14 7.23 11.46
C SER A 32 -12.45 6.51 10.15
N GLY A 33 -11.47 5.88 9.54
CA GLY A 33 -11.54 5.30 8.22
C GLY A 33 -11.43 6.32 7.09
N PRO A 34 -11.09 5.86 5.87
CA PRO A 34 -10.83 6.76 4.76
C PRO A 34 -12.08 7.51 4.27
N ALA A 35 -13.29 6.98 4.48
CA ALA A 35 -14.54 7.64 4.07
C ALA A 35 -14.85 8.88 4.93
N ALA A 36 -14.57 8.85 6.23
CA ALA A 36 -14.85 9.93 7.17
C ALA A 36 -13.76 11.01 7.21
N MET A 37 -12.54 10.75 6.72
CA MET A 37 -11.44 11.70 6.70
C MET A 37 -11.80 12.99 5.96
N SER A 38 -11.46 14.14 6.50
CA SER A 38 -11.67 15.45 5.87
C SER A 38 -10.39 16.27 5.84
N LEU A 39 -10.21 17.09 4.77
CA LEU A 39 -9.05 17.97 4.63
C LEU A 39 -8.93 18.98 5.76
N ARG A 40 -10.07 19.40 6.37
CA ARG A 40 -10.08 20.27 7.55
C ARG A 40 -9.55 19.60 8.80
N ALA A 41 -9.94 18.34 9.04
CA ALA A 41 -9.45 17.55 10.17
C ALA A 41 -7.94 17.32 10.04
N VAL A 42 -7.48 16.95 8.85
CA VAL A 42 -6.04 16.77 8.55
C VAL A 42 -5.26 18.06 8.75
N ALA A 43 -5.72 19.21 8.25
CA ALA A 43 -5.07 20.50 8.45
C ALA A 43 -4.96 20.85 9.94
N ARG A 44 -6.03 20.67 10.71
CA ARG A 44 -6.05 20.87 12.17
C ARG A 44 -5.04 19.95 12.87
N ARG A 45 -5.01 18.66 12.51
CA ARG A 45 -4.07 17.68 13.07
C ARG A 45 -2.61 18.03 12.76
N ALA A 46 -2.34 18.50 11.54
CA ALA A 46 -1.03 18.96 11.13
C ALA A 46 -0.62 20.34 11.68
N GLY A 47 -1.53 21.04 12.41
CA GLY A 47 -1.27 22.36 12.96
C GLY A 47 -1.18 23.47 11.92
N VAL A 48 -1.87 23.32 10.78
CA VAL A 48 -1.84 24.27 9.66
C VAL A 48 -3.24 24.76 9.27
N THR A 49 -3.30 25.80 8.43
CA THR A 49 -4.56 26.31 7.92
C THR A 49 -5.15 25.38 6.86
N HIS A 50 -6.47 25.34 6.74
CA HIS A 50 -7.14 24.62 5.66
C HIS A 50 -6.69 25.12 4.27
N ALA A 51 -6.43 26.41 4.12
CA ALA A 51 -5.92 26.98 2.87
C ALA A 51 -4.55 26.40 2.47
N ALA A 52 -3.66 26.16 3.45
CA ALA A 52 -2.37 25.53 3.19
C ALA A 52 -2.53 24.07 2.73
N ALA A 53 -3.41 23.30 3.34
CA ALA A 53 -3.70 21.94 2.90
C ALA A 53 -4.33 21.91 1.49
N THR A 54 -5.28 22.83 1.21
CA THR A 54 -5.89 22.97 -0.12
C THR A 54 -4.86 23.37 -1.18
N TYR A 55 -3.91 24.24 -0.86
CA TYR A 55 -2.85 24.63 -1.78
C TYR A 55 -2.00 23.44 -2.24
N HIS A 56 -1.71 22.46 -1.35
CA HIS A 56 -0.88 21.31 -1.65
C HIS A 56 -1.61 20.16 -2.37
N PHE A 57 -2.90 19.99 -2.12
CA PHE A 57 -3.64 18.80 -2.58
C PHE A 57 -4.90 19.13 -3.38
N GLY A 58 -5.30 20.41 -3.47
CA GLY A 58 -6.54 20.83 -4.09
C GLY A 58 -7.75 20.53 -3.23
N ASP A 59 -8.04 19.24 -3.09
CA ASP A 59 -9.19 18.74 -2.35
C ASP A 59 -8.87 17.46 -1.55
N ARG A 60 -9.91 16.84 -0.96
CA ARG A 60 -9.81 15.58 -0.24
C ARG A 60 -9.33 14.43 -1.14
N ALA A 61 -9.82 14.37 -2.37
CA ALA A 61 -9.45 13.31 -3.31
C ALA A 61 -7.98 13.42 -3.71
N GLY A 62 -7.45 14.64 -3.91
CA GLY A 62 -6.03 14.87 -4.17
C GLY A 62 -5.13 14.43 -3.02
N LEU A 63 -5.54 14.66 -1.76
CA LEU A 63 -4.81 14.15 -0.60
C LEU A 63 -4.84 12.62 -0.53
N LEU A 64 -5.99 12.00 -0.77
CA LEU A 64 -6.10 10.53 -0.82
C LEU A 64 -5.34 9.93 -1.99
N THR A 65 -5.22 10.65 -3.12
CA THR A 65 -4.34 10.28 -4.24
C THR A 65 -2.88 10.19 -3.78
N ALA A 66 -2.41 11.17 -3.01
CA ALA A 66 -1.05 11.18 -2.49
C ALA A 66 -0.82 10.03 -1.49
N VAL A 67 -1.79 9.74 -0.61
CA VAL A 67 -1.74 8.58 0.31
C VAL A 67 -1.69 7.27 -0.47
N ALA A 68 -2.52 7.11 -1.51
CA ALA A 68 -2.49 5.91 -2.36
C ALA A 68 -1.15 5.74 -3.10
N ALA A 69 -0.61 6.83 -3.66
CA ALA A 69 0.69 6.81 -4.35
C ALA A 69 1.84 6.45 -3.39
N GLU A 70 1.83 6.96 -2.17
CA GLU A 70 2.78 6.59 -1.12
C GLU A 70 2.63 5.10 -0.75
N GLY A 71 1.40 4.61 -0.57
CA GLY A 71 1.13 3.22 -0.29
C GLY A 71 1.65 2.27 -1.36
N TYR A 72 1.45 2.58 -2.65
CA TYR A 72 2.02 1.76 -3.73
C TYR A 72 3.54 1.80 -3.79
N ARG A 73 4.20 2.92 -3.43
CA ARG A 73 5.66 2.98 -3.32
C ARG A 73 6.19 2.10 -2.19
N LEU A 74 5.58 2.21 -1.00
CA LEU A 74 5.93 1.38 0.16
C LEU A 74 5.71 -0.13 -0.13
N LEU A 75 4.61 -0.47 -0.79
CA LEU A 75 4.35 -1.84 -1.24
C LEU A 75 5.44 -2.31 -2.20
N ALA A 76 5.79 -1.52 -3.21
CA ALA A 76 6.84 -1.88 -4.16
C ALA A 76 8.20 -2.08 -3.47
N GLU A 77 8.54 -1.25 -2.48
CA GLU A 77 9.76 -1.41 -1.68
C GLU A 77 9.75 -2.72 -0.87
N ALA A 78 8.64 -3.03 -0.21
CA ALA A 78 8.48 -4.26 0.56
C ALA A 78 8.61 -5.53 -0.32
N LEU A 79 7.94 -5.53 -1.48
CA LEU A 79 7.99 -6.66 -2.42
C LEU A 79 9.40 -6.84 -3.03
N ARG A 80 10.07 -5.74 -3.39
CA ARG A 80 11.44 -5.77 -3.91
C ARG A 80 12.41 -6.32 -2.86
N GLY A 81 12.34 -5.83 -1.63
CA GLY A 81 13.17 -6.33 -0.54
C GLY A 81 13.00 -7.83 -0.30
N ALA A 82 11.77 -8.36 -0.37
CA ALA A 82 11.53 -9.79 -0.26
C ALA A 82 12.11 -10.59 -1.44
N GLN A 83 12.00 -10.07 -2.66
CA GLN A 83 12.58 -10.69 -3.85
C GLN A 83 14.12 -10.79 -3.78
N GLU A 84 14.78 -9.71 -3.34
CA GLU A 84 16.25 -9.62 -3.25
C GLU A 84 16.83 -10.49 -2.13
N THR A 85 16.15 -10.57 -0.99
CA THR A 85 16.68 -11.27 0.20
C THR A 85 16.34 -12.75 0.25
N GLN A 86 15.17 -13.15 -0.23
CA GLN A 86 14.66 -14.50 -0.05
C GLN A 86 14.40 -15.23 -1.38
N GLY A 87 14.28 -14.53 -2.48
CA GLY A 87 14.18 -15.07 -3.84
C GLY A 87 12.95 -15.96 -4.11
N SER A 88 12.06 -16.12 -3.13
CA SER A 88 10.88 -16.98 -3.21
C SER A 88 9.63 -16.18 -3.50
N PHE A 89 8.83 -16.67 -4.46
CA PHE A 89 7.52 -16.08 -4.77
C PHE A 89 6.57 -16.10 -3.56
N LEU A 90 6.69 -17.12 -2.71
CA LEU A 90 5.93 -17.22 -1.46
C LEU A 90 6.25 -16.05 -0.52
N GLU A 91 7.53 -15.71 -0.35
CA GLU A 91 7.94 -14.61 0.53
C GLU A 91 7.57 -13.24 0.01
N VAL A 92 7.41 -13.08 -1.31
CA VAL A 92 6.78 -11.88 -1.89
C VAL A 92 5.32 -11.77 -1.43
N GLY A 93 4.59 -12.89 -1.37
CA GLY A 93 3.24 -12.95 -0.81
C GLY A 93 3.18 -12.63 0.69
N VAL A 94 4.15 -13.12 1.46
CA VAL A 94 4.29 -12.80 2.91
C VAL A 94 4.55 -11.29 3.09
N ALA A 95 5.46 -10.71 2.30
CA ALA A 95 5.75 -9.28 2.32
C ALA A 95 4.52 -8.42 1.98
N TYR A 96 3.67 -8.88 1.06
CA TYR A 96 2.40 -8.24 0.73
C TYR A 96 1.46 -8.16 1.94
N VAL A 97 1.26 -9.29 2.64
CA VAL A 97 0.38 -9.33 3.82
C VAL A 97 0.98 -8.52 4.96
N ARG A 98 2.29 -8.61 5.20
CA ARG A 98 3.00 -7.78 6.18
C ARG A 98 2.77 -6.30 5.89
N PHE A 99 2.93 -5.85 4.64
CA PHE A 99 2.65 -4.48 4.24
C PHE A 99 1.22 -4.07 4.57
N ALA A 100 0.22 -4.89 4.22
CA ALA A 100 -1.18 -4.58 4.49
C ALA A 100 -1.47 -4.40 5.99
N VAL A 101 -0.86 -5.23 6.84
CA VAL A 101 -1.03 -5.16 8.30
C VAL A 101 -0.32 -3.95 8.90
N THR A 102 0.91 -3.66 8.46
CA THR A 102 1.72 -2.55 9.01
C THR A 102 1.34 -1.18 8.45
N HIS A 103 0.73 -1.12 7.26
CA HIS A 103 0.33 0.11 6.58
C HIS A 103 -1.18 0.10 6.27
N ARG A 104 -1.98 -0.25 7.27
CA ARG A 104 -3.43 -0.44 7.14
C ARG A 104 -4.13 0.74 6.47
N ALA A 105 -3.84 1.98 6.89
CA ALA A 105 -4.45 3.18 6.33
C ALA A 105 -4.17 3.33 4.81
N HIS A 106 -2.93 3.09 4.39
CA HIS A 106 -2.58 3.09 2.97
C HIS A 106 -3.31 1.98 2.23
N PHE A 107 -3.29 0.75 2.77
CA PHE A 107 -3.95 -0.41 2.17
C PHE A 107 -5.44 -0.17 1.96
N GLU A 108 -6.14 0.40 2.94
CA GLU A 108 -7.57 0.72 2.82
C GLU A 108 -7.86 1.78 1.75
N VAL A 109 -6.97 2.74 1.51
CA VAL A 109 -7.14 3.77 0.47
C VAL A 109 -6.81 3.21 -0.92
N MET A 110 -5.68 2.49 -1.06
CA MET A 110 -5.17 2.00 -2.35
C MET A 110 -6.19 1.21 -3.16
N TYR A 111 -7.06 0.45 -2.49
CA TYR A 111 -8.05 -0.42 -3.13
C TYR A 111 -9.48 0.15 -3.14
N ARG A 112 -9.60 1.48 -2.92
CA ARG A 112 -10.86 2.22 -3.04
C ARG A 112 -10.75 3.33 -4.08
N PRO A 113 -10.74 2.96 -5.38
CA PRO A 113 -10.49 3.90 -6.48
C PRO A 113 -11.54 5.01 -6.62
N GLU A 114 -12.68 4.87 -5.97
CA GLU A 114 -13.72 5.89 -5.88
C GLU A 114 -13.35 7.07 -4.97
N LEU A 115 -12.30 6.94 -4.15
CA LEU A 115 -11.91 7.95 -3.16
C LEU A 115 -10.87 8.94 -3.68
N TYR A 116 -10.19 8.67 -4.81
CA TYR A 116 -9.05 9.42 -5.28
C TYR A 116 -9.06 9.63 -6.81
N HIS A 117 -8.18 10.49 -7.31
CA HIS A 117 -8.02 10.74 -8.74
C HIS A 117 -7.26 9.59 -9.43
N ARG A 118 -7.97 8.74 -10.15
CA ARG A 118 -7.43 7.49 -10.76
C ARG A 118 -6.40 7.74 -11.84
N ASP A 119 -6.50 8.90 -12.52
CA ASP A 119 -5.70 9.26 -13.69
C ASP A 119 -4.46 10.09 -13.31
N ASP A 120 -4.16 10.23 -12.00
CA ASP A 120 -2.98 10.93 -11.53
C ASP A 120 -1.70 10.19 -11.99
N ALA A 121 -0.76 10.94 -12.55
CA ALA A 121 0.45 10.38 -13.15
C ALA A 121 1.44 9.80 -12.12
N GLU A 122 1.53 10.40 -10.91
CA GLU A 122 2.39 9.90 -9.83
C GLU A 122 1.84 8.58 -9.29
N LEU A 123 0.53 8.54 -9.05
CA LEU A 123 -0.17 7.32 -8.65
C LEU A 123 -0.03 6.21 -9.70
N GLY A 124 -0.20 6.55 -10.99
CA GLY A 124 -0.06 5.60 -12.09
C GLY A 124 1.32 4.92 -12.09
N ARG A 125 2.41 5.71 -11.99
CA ARG A 125 3.78 5.18 -11.92
C ARG A 125 4.02 4.30 -10.68
N ALA A 126 3.52 4.73 -9.52
CA ALA A 126 3.68 3.96 -8.28
C ALA A 126 2.95 2.61 -8.36
N ARG A 127 1.72 2.60 -8.91
CA ARG A 127 0.92 1.39 -9.12
C ARG A 127 1.58 0.44 -10.12
N GLU A 128 2.13 0.94 -11.21
CA GLU A 128 2.84 0.14 -12.22
C GLU A 128 4.10 -0.51 -11.63
N ALA A 129 4.87 0.22 -10.82
CA ALA A 129 6.05 -0.32 -10.15
C ALA A 129 5.69 -1.50 -9.21
N ALA A 130 4.61 -1.39 -8.43
CA ALA A 130 4.14 -2.48 -7.59
C ALA A 130 3.59 -3.66 -8.43
N ALA A 131 2.83 -3.39 -9.50
CA ALA A 131 2.29 -4.40 -10.40
C ALA A 131 3.40 -5.22 -11.09
N THR A 132 4.48 -4.58 -11.50
CA THR A 132 5.66 -5.24 -12.09
C THR A 132 6.27 -6.29 -11.16
N LEU A 133 6.31 -6.01 -9.85
CA LEU A 133 6.83 -6.94 -8.84
C LEU A 133 5.86 -8.10 -8.55
N LEU A 134 4.54 -7.86 -8.69
CA LEU A 134 3.51 -8.90 -8.48
C LEU A 134 3.36 -9.82 -9.70
N TYR A 135 3.44 -9.28 -10.91
CA TYR A 135 3.11 -10.02 -12.15
C TYR A 135 4.33 -10.33 -13.03
N GLY A 136 5.48 -9.70 -12.74
CA GLY A 136 6.71 -9.83 -13.52
C GLY A 136 6.82 -8.81 -14.66
N THR A 137 7.96 -8.88 -15.37
CA THR A 137 8.30 -8.03 -16.52
C THR A 137 8.34 -8.84 -17.81
N GLY A 138 8.21 -8.17 -18.96
CA GLY A 138 8.32 -8.75 -20.30
C GLY A 138 7.00 -9.28 -20.85
N GLU A 139 7.08 -10.11 -21.89
CA GLU A 139 5.90 -10.69 -22.51
C GLU A 139 5.25 -11.71 -21.56
N ILE A 140 4.09 -11.31 -21.02
CA ILE A 140 3.36 -12.12 -20.04
C ILE A 140 2.25 -12.86 -20.77
N THR A 141 2.36 -14.20 -20.84
CA THR A 141 1.29 -15.04 -21.38
C THR A 141 0.02 -14.91 -20.52
N ARG A 142 -1.15 -15.16 -21.13
CA ARG A 142 -2.44 -15.16 -20.42
C ARG A 142 -2.41 -16.09 -19.20
N GLU A 143 -1.75 -17.22 -19.33
CA GLU A 143 -1.68 -18.24 -18.26
C GLU A 143 -0.82 -17.73 -17.07
N ARG A 144 0.33 -17.11 -17.36
CA ARG A 144 1.18 -16.49 -16.36
C ARG A 144 0.49 -15.34 -15.64
N MET A 145 -0.26 -14.51 -16.39
CA MET A 145 -1.07 -13.44 -15.81
C MET A 145 -2.16 -14.01 -14.90
N ALA A 146 -2.87 -15.07 -15.33
CA ALA A 146 -3.90 -15.71 -14.52
C ALA A 146 -3.34 -16.29 -13.23
N TYR A 147 -2.14 -16.90 -13.27
CA TYR A 147 -1.44 -17.38 -12.08
C TYR A 147 -1.09 -16.22 -11.12
N GLY A 148 -0.54 -15.11 -11.63
CA GLY A 148 -0.24 -13.93 -10.83
C GLY A 148 -1.48 -13.32 -10.18
N VAL A 149 -2.60 -13.23 -10.91
CA VAL A 149 -3.89 -12.77 -10.37
C VAL A 149 -4.41 -13.72 -9.28
N ALA A 150 -4.30 -15.04 -9.48
CA ALA A 150 -4.72 -16.02 -8.46
C ALA A 150 -3.88 -15.89 -7.19
N ALA A 151 -2.55 -15.79 -7.32
CA ALA A 151 -1.65 -15.57 -6.20
C ALA A 151 -1.96 -14.27 -5.45
N TRP A 152 -2.12 -13.18 -6.18
CA TRP A 152 -2.51 -11.89 -5.58
C TRP A 152 -3.87 -11.96 -4.90
N SER A 153 -4.87 -12.63 -5.49
CA SER A 153 -6.20 -12.79 -4.88
C SER A 153 -6.14 -13.51 -3.54
N ILE A 154 -5.25 -14.52 -3.40
CA ILE A 154 -5.05 -15.23 -2.14
C ILE A 154 -4.50 -14.29 -1.06
N VAL A 155 -3.39 -13.61 -1.31
CA VAL A 155 -2.74 -12.77 -0.30
C VAL A 155 -3.53 -11.49 -0.02
N HIS A 156 -4.22 -10.93 -1.00
CA HIS A 156 -5.11 -9.78 -0.82
C HIS A 156 -6.35 -10.15 0.00
N GLY A 157 -6.98 -11.28 -0.33
CA GLY A 157 -8.11 -11.83 0.42
C GLY A 157 -7.73 -12.13 1.86
N LEU A 158 -6.57 -12.77 2.08
CA LEU A 158 -6.05 -13.08 3.41
C LEU A 158 -5.79 -11.81 4.24
N ALA A 159 -5.12 -10.80 3.65
CA ALA A 159 -4.89 -9.52 4.30
C ALA A 159 -6.20 -8.83 4.70
N THR A 160 -7.20 -8.85 3.80
CA THR A 160 -8.52 -8.28 4.06
C THR A 160 -9.26 -9.01 5.19
N LEU A 161 -9.23 -10.35 5.19
CA LEU A 161 -9.84 -11.17 6.25
C LEU A 161 -9.15 -10.94 7.59
N TRP A 162 -7.82 -10.84 7.60
CA TRP A 162 -7.04 -10.53 8.79
C TRP A 162 -7.43 -9.17 9.39
N LEU A 163 -7.37 -8.10 8.57
CA LEU A 163 -7.65 -6.74 9.00
C LEU A 163 -9.08 -6.54 9.53
N ASN A 164 -10.01 -7.38 9.06
CA ASN A 164 -11.41 -7.36 9.50
C ASN A 164 -11.69 -8.33 10.66
N GLY A 165 -10.70 -9.09 11.16
CA GLY A 165 -10.89 -10.06 12.24
C GLY A 165 -11.76 -11.27 11.85
N ASN A 166 -11.80 -11.63 10.57
CA ASN A 166 -12.67 -12.68 10.01
C ASN A 166 -11.95 -14.02 9.78
N LEU A 167 -10.68 -14.15 10.19
CA LEU A 167 -9.99 -15.44 10.12
C LEU A 167 -10.37 -16.36 11.27
N PRO A 168 -10.49 -17.68 11.03
CA PRO A 168 -10.69 -18.66 12.08
C PRO A 168 -9.52 -18.66 13.08
N ALA A 169 -9.82 -18.65 14.39
CA ALA A 169 -8.81 -18.64 15.44
C ALA A 169 -7.84 -19.83 15.39
N GLN A 170 -8.27 -20.94 14.81
CA GLN A 170 -7.44 -22.14 14.64
C GLN A 170 -6.21 -21.96 13.73
N LEU A 171 -6.19 -20.87 12.92
CA LEU A 171 -5.05 -20.54 12.09
C LEU A 171 -3.90 -19.85 12.85
N GLY A 172 -4.14 -19.42 14.10
CA GLY A 172 -3.16 -18.68 14.90
C GLY A 172 -3.30 -17.17 14.80
N ASP A 173 -2.30 -16.45 15.28
CA ASP A 173 -2.26 -15.01 15.43
C ASP A 173 -1.06 -14.31 14.74
N ASP A 174 -0.30 -15.07 13.95
CA ASP A 174 0.81 -14.53 13.12
C ASP A 174 0.39 -14.48 11.64
N PRO A 175 0.16 -13.27 11.09
CA PRO A 175 -0.28 -13.12 9.69
C PRO A 175 0.75 -13.64 8.68
N GLU A 176 2.04 -13.65 9.00
CA GLU A 176 3.08 -14.13 8.10
C GLU A 176 3.09 -15.66 8.05
N GLU A 177 2.97 -16.32 9.20
CA GLU A 177 2.87 -17.79 9.28
C GLU A 177 1.61 -18.28 8.57
N ILE A 178 0.47 -17.64 8.84
CA ILE A 178 -0.80 -17.95 8.17
C ILE A 178 -0.66 -17.79 6.65
N THR A 179 0.04 -16.75 6.20
CA THR A 179 0.27 -16.52 4.77
C THR A 179 1.07 -17.65 4.16
N ARG A 180 2.14 -18.15 4.82
CA ARG A 180 2.94 -19.28 4.33
C ARG A 180 2.10 -20.54 4.22
N VAL A 181 1.27 -20.81 5.22
CA VAL A 181 0.38 -21.99 5.21
C VAL A 181 -0.66 -21.88 4.08
N VAL A 182 -1.36 -20.76 3.97
CA VAL A 182 -2.44 -20.59 3.00
C VAL A 182 -1.91 -20.51 1.57
N ALA A 183 -0.86 -19.74 1.33
CA ALA A 183 -0.28 -19.57 -0.01
C ALA A 183 0.44 -20.82 -0.53
N ALA A 184 0.87 -21.72 0.35
CA ALA A 184 1.42 -23.02 -0.05
C ALA A 184 0.41 -23.91 -0.81
N HIS A 185 -0.89 -23.66 -0.66
CA HIS A 185 -1.94 -24.33 -1.44
C HIS A 185 -2.02 -23.85 -2.90
N LEU A 186 -1.38 -22.74 -3.25
CA LEU A 186 -1.20 -22.33 -4.63
C LEU A 186 -0.03 -23.16 -5.22
N GLY A 187 -0.36 -24.20 -5.98
CA GLY A 187 0.65 -25.02 -6.67
C GLY A 187 1.49 -24.17 -7.65
N PRO A 188 2.66 -24.70 -8.12
CA PRO A 188 3.47 -24.00 -9.11
C PRO A 188 2.68 -23.77 -10.41
N PRO A 189 3.03 -22.71 -11.20
CA PRO A 189 2.40 -22.48 -12.48
C PRO A 189 2.55 -23.69 -13.37
N ARG A 190 1.48 -24.08 -14.06
CA ARG A 190 1.52 -25.19 -15.03
C ARG A 190 2.57 -24.87 -16.08
N ARG A 191 3.46 -25.82 -16.36
CA ARG A 191 4.41 -25.68 -17.47
C ARG A 191 3.63 -25.68 -18.77
N ASP A 192 3.85 -24.67 -19.60
CA ASP A 192 3.27 -24.61 -20.95
C ASP A 192 3.81 -25.81 -21.77
N PRO A 193 2.94 -26.74 -22.20
CA PRO A 193 3.36 -27.89 -22.99
C PRO A 193 3.98 -27.46 -24.33
N ALA A 194 3.67 -26.27 -24.86
CA ALA A 194 4.24 -25.74 -26.09
C ALA A 194 5.73 -25.35 -25.98
N LEU A 195 6.25 -25.11 -24.77
CA LEU A 195 7.66 -24.82 -24.51
C LEU A 195 8.50 -26.06 -24.20
N ALA A 196 7.88 -27.19 -23.88
CA ALA A 196 8.55 -28.44 -23.57
C ALA A 196 9.19 -29.13 -24.83
N GLY A 197 8.84 -28.69 -26.04
CA GLY A 197 9.29 -29.28 -27.31
C GLY A 197 10.46 -28.57 -28.02
N ARG A 198 10.96 -27.45 -27.51
CA ARG A 198 12.12 -26.77 -28.09
C ARG A 198 13.41 -27.22 -27.41
N GLN A 199 13.95 -28.37 -27.87
CA GLN A 199 15.35 -28.69 -27.64
C GLN A 199 16.22 -27.74 -28.49
N PRO A 200 17.31 -27.17 -27.96
CA PRO A 200 18.28 -26.46 -28.80
C PRO A 200 18.98 -27.47 -29.68
N GLY A 201 18.86 -27.30 -31.01
CA GLY A 201 19.67 -27.98 -32.01
C GLY A 201 21.08 -27.40 -32.10
#